data_fe554770b7c7d3c8ed023cd4c46afd62
#
_entry.id   fe554770b7c7d3c8ed023cd4c46afd62
#
_cell.length_a   1.000
_cell.length_b   1.000
_cell.length_c   1.000
_cell.angle_alpha   90.00
_cell.angle_beta   90.00
_cell.angle_gamma   90.00
#
_symmetry.space_group_name_H-M   'P 1'
#
loop_
_entity.id
_entity.type
_entity.pdbx_description
1 polymer ?
#
loop_
_entity_poly.entity_id
_entity_poly.type
_entity_poly.pdbx_seq_one_letter_code
_entity_poly.pdbx_strand_id
1 'polypeptide(L)'
;MRARRIEDGAFVVRNGHIAAIGRKESVKAPAEAMHVDLSGKTVMPAMNNVHVHVGNEGYVSWSVENHTPENVLDHLEREAFYGVGTAVTMGDQPTDFAIRFQQDQAAGKFPSAARFFFAAGMAPPGGGPDSLLIQATGPLHAVYEVSTAEEAAAAVRNIAARKIRELKFWVDNRDNTRGSMKKMPPDVYTALIEEAQARHDRPCSCDEPAGSKGRGEGRRGRSGTHAGGGKGRR
;
A
#
# COMPACT_ATOMS: atom_id res chain seq x y z
N MET A 1 21.37 -4.74 -4.63
CA MET A 1 21.69 -6.19 -4.50
C MET A 1 21.29 -6.90 -5.78
N ARG A 2 22.18 -7.62 -6.44
CA ARG A 2 21.77 -8.52 -7.54
C ARG A 2 21.17 -9.77 -6.90
N ALA A 3 19.90 -10.06 -7.17
CA ALA A 3 19.27 -11.31 -6.78
C ALA A 3 20.07 -12.47 -7.40
N ARG A 4 20.52 -13.39 -6.58
CA ARG A 4 21.26 -14.55 -7.03
C ARG A 4 20.27 -15.66 -7.34
N ARG A 5 20.21 -16.10 -8.61
CA ARG A 5 19.41 -17.25 -9.02
C ARG A 5 19.95 -18.50 -8.33
N ILE A 6 19.06 -19.32 -7.79
CA ILE A 6 19.37 -20.64 -7.24
C ILE A 6 18.96 -21.67 -8.30
N GLU A 7 19.93 -22.31 -8.92
CA GLU A 7 19.71 -23.42 -9.83
C GLU A 7 19.31 -24.66 -9.02
N ASP A 8 18.37 -25.44 -9.54
CA ASP A 8 17.82 -26.63 -8.87
C ASP A 8 17.42 -26.32 -7.41
N GLY A 9 16.64 -25.25 -7.26
CA GLY A 9 16.26 -24.71 -5.97
C GLY A 9 15.07 -25.44 -5.37
N ALA A 10 15.01 -25.45 -4.03
CA ALA A 10 13.83 -25.81 -3.26
C ALA A 10 13.56 -24.78 -2.18
N PHE A 11 12.31 -24.69 -1.76
CA PHE A 11 11.93 -23.89 -0.60
C PHE A 11 10.80 -24.56 0.18
N VAL A 12 10.73 -24.28 1.46
CA VAL A 12 9.68 -24.75 2.36
C VAL A 12 8.87 -23.58 2.85
N VAL A 13 7.55 -23.69 2.72
CA VAL A 13 6.59 -22.70 3.26
C VAL A 13 5.95 -23.27 4.52
N ARG A 14 5.93 -22.49 5.59
CA ARG A 14 5.25 -22.81 6.84
C ARG A 14 4.48 -21.58 7.32
N ASN A 15 3.17 -21.73 7.55
CA ASN A 15 2.31 -20.64 8.02
C ASN A 15 2.40 -19.38 7.13
N GLY A 16 2.44 -19.55 5.80
CA GLY A 16 2.51 -18.45 4.84
C GLY A 16 3.89 -17.79 4.70
N HIS A 17 4.92 -18.29 5.39
CA HIS A 17 6.29 -17.76 5.33
C HIS A 17 7.27 -18.76 4.74
N ILE A 18 8.28 -18.27 4.02
CA ILE A 18 9.39 -19.10 3.54
C ILE A 18 10.26 -19.42 4.74
N ALA A 19 10.18 -20.68 5.21
CA ALA A 19 10.94 -21.18 6.37
C ALA A 19 12.36 -21.62 5.97
N ALA A 20 12.55 -22.10 4.75
CA ALA A 20 13.86 -22.48 4.20
C ALA A 20 13.86 -22.28 2.68
N ILE A 21 15.03 -21.90 2.13
CA ILE A 21 15.24 -21.77 0.69
C ILE A 21 16.71 -22.06 0.38
N GLY A 22 16.98 -22.80 -0.69
CA GLY A 22 18.35 -23.14 -1.09
C GLY A 22 18.37 -24.12 -2.26
N ARG A 23 19.53 -24.75 -2.48
CA ARG A 23 19.62 -25.88 -3.40
C ARG A 23 18.85 -27.07 -2.84
N LYS A 24 18.25 -27.87 -3.72
CA LYS A 24 17.39 -29.00 -3.37
C LYS A 24 18.04 -29.93 -2.31
N GLU A 25 19.32 -30.24 -2.46
CA GLU A 25 20.02 -31.14 -1.56
C GLU A 25 20.22 -30.54 -0.14
N SER A 26 20.19 -29.23 -0.02
CA SER A 26 20.39 -28.51 1.26
C SER A 26 19.10 -28.17 2.02
N VAL A 27 17.94 -28.26 1.34
CA VAL A 27 16.65 -27.93 1.92
C VAL A 27 15.97 -29.20 2.43
N LYS A 28 15.79 -29.29 3.74
CA LYS A 28 15.06 -30.40 4.39
C LYS A 28 13.62 -29.99 4.64
N ALA A 29 12.69 -30.65 3.98
CA ALA A 29 11.27 -30.51 4.27
C ALA A 29 10.85 -31.49 5.39
N PRO A 30 9.87 -31.12 6.24
CA PRO A 30 9.22 -32.09 7.14
C PRO A 30 8.64 -33.26 6.37
N ALA A 31 8.58 -34.43 6.99
CA ALA A 31 8.10 -35.66 6.33
C ALA A 31 6.61 -35.55 5.91
N GLU A 32 5.83 -34.76 6.65
CA GLU A 32 4.42 -34.51 6.41
C GLU A 32 4.16 -33.35 5.42
N ALA A 33 5.21 -32.70 4.90
CA ALA A 33 5.02 -31.59 3.98
C ALA A 33 4.41 -32.06 2.66
N MET A 34 3.44 -31.30 2.16
CA MET A 34 2.97 -31.48 0.80
C MET A 34 4.07 -31.08 -0.20
N HIS A 35 4.39 -31.97 -1.12
CA HIS A 35 5.39 -31.71 -2.15
C HIS A 35 4.73 -31.24 -3.44
N VAL A 36 5.23 -30.12 -3.98
CA VAL A 36 4.82 -29.59 -5.28
C VAL A 36 6.03 -29.64 -6.20
N ASP A 37 5.95 -30.41 -7.28
CA ASP A 37 7.00 -30.47 -8.30
C ASP A 37 6.89 -29.28 -9.25
N LEU A 38 7.90 -28.43 -9.24
CA LEU A 38 8.05 -27.26 -10.11
C LEU A 38 9.23 -27.43 -11.08
N SER A 39 9.65 -28.66 -11.36
CA SER A 39 10.75 -28.96 -12.29
C SER A 39 10.52 -28.29 -13.65
N GLY A 40 11.55 -27.67 -14.20
CA GLY A 40 11.48 -26.89 -15.45
C GLY A 40 10.79 -25.53 -15.32
N LYS A 41 10.36 -25.12 -14.13
CA LYS A 41 9.76 -23.81 -13.87
C LYS A 41 10.75 -22.88 -13.17
N THR A 42 10.53 -21.58 -13.34
CA THR A 42 11.21 -20.53 -12.56
C THR A 42 10.22 -19.98 -11.54
N VAL A 43 10.62 -20.02 -10.27
CA VAL A 43 9.85 -19.38 -9.18
C VAL A 43 10.44 -18.03 -8.89
N MET A 44 9.60 -17.01 -8.82
CA MET A 44 9.97 -15.63 -8.49
C MET A 44 8.92 -15.04 -7.56
N PRO A 45 9.24 -13.97 -6.82
CA PRO A 45 8.23 -13.21 -6.09
C PRO A 45 7.12 -12.74 -7.04
N ALA A 46 5.88 -12.74 -6.56
CA ALA A 46 4.77 -12.19 -7.32
C ALA A 46 5.01 -10.70 -7.64
N MET A 47 4.49 -10.25 -8.76
CA MET A 47 4.53 -8.85 -9.15
C MET A 47 3.63 -8.01 -8.23
N ASN A 48 3.95 -6.73 -8.08
CA ASN A 48 3.11 -5.77 -7.39
C ASN A 48 2.66 -4.70 -8.40
N ASN A 49 1.35 -4.56 -8.58
CA ASN A 49 0.77 -3.47 -9.33
C ASN A 49 0.49 -2.32 -8.35
N VAL A 50 1.38 -1.32 -8.34
CA VAL A 50 1.33 -0.21 -7.39
C VAL A 50 0.47 0.96 -7.87
N HIS A 51 -0.18 0.86 -9.03
CA HIS A 51 -1.08 1.87 -9.55
C HIS A 51 -2.11 1.22 -10.46
N VAL A 52 -3.25 0.86 -9.92
CA VAL A 52 -4.36 0.26 -10.65
C VAL A 52 -5.67 0.96 -10.27
N HIS A 53 -6.66 0.85 -11.14
CA HIS A 53 -8.05 1.25 -10.90
C HIS A 53 -8.95 0.04 -11.11
N VAL A 54 -9.71 -0.35 -10.09
CA VAL A 54 -10.56 -1.54 -10.13
C VAL A 54 -11.99 -1.21 -9.77
N GLY A 55 -12.93 -1.94 -10.34
CA GLY A 55 -14.35 -1.90 -10.00
C GLY A 55 -15.22 -1.11 -10.97
N ASN A 56 -14.72 -0.02 -11.55
CA ASN A 56 -15.53 0.82 -12.45
C ASN A 56 -15.55 0.33 -13.91
N GLU A 57 -14.57 -0.46 -14.32
CA GLU A 57 -14.50 -1.05 -15.64
C GLU A 57 -15.33 -2.35 -15.67
N GLY A 58 -16.32 -2.41 -16.54
CA GLY A 58 -17.05 -3.62 -16.89
C GLY A 58 -16.60 -4.16 -18.24
N TYR A 59 -17.19 -5.27 -18.67
CA TYR A 59 -16.84 -5.91 -19.96
C TYR A 59 -17.15 -5.04 -21.17
N VAL A 60 -18.18 -4.17 -21.09
CA VAL A 60 -18.67 -3.39 -22.22
C VAL A 60 -18.81 -1.90 -21.91
N SER A 61 -18.62 -1.50 -20.67
CA SER A 61 -18.79 -0.12 -20.23
C SER A 61 -17.87 0.23 -19.08
N TRP A 62 -17.57 1.50 -18.95
CA TRP A 62 -16.96 2.07 -17.77
C TRP A 62 -18.00 2.94 -17.05
N SER A 63 -18.35 2.56 -15.82
CA SER A 63 -19.46 3.18 -15.09
C SER A 63 -19.35 2.95 -13.59
N VAL A 64 -19.96 3.83 -12.80
CA VAL A 64 -20.08 3.69 -11.34
C VAL A 64 -20.95 2.48 -10.96
N GLU A 65 -21.92 2.13 -11.77
CA GLU A 65 -22.79 0.97 -11.56
C GLU A 65 -22.01 -0.35 -11.61
N ASN A 66 -20.87 -0.34 -12.28
CA ASN A 66 -19.98 -1.51 -12.31
C ASN A 66 -19.22 -1.71 -10.98
N HIS A 67 -19.18 -0.70 -10.10
CA HIS A 67 -18.43 -0.76 -8.86
C HIS A 67 -19.17 -1.63 -7.82
N THR A 68 -19.06 -2.92 -7.98
CA THR A 68 -19.61 -3.94 -7.09
C THR A 68 -18.50 -4.77 -6.46
N PRO A 69 -18.74 -5.42 -5.30
CA PRO A 69 -17.76 -6.33 -4.70
C PRO A 69 -17.30 -7.44 -5.65
N GLU A 70 -18.23 -7.97 -6.46
CA GLU A 70 -17.99 -9.06 -7.41
C GLU A 70 -17.09 -8.59 -8.55
N ASN A 71 -17.30 -7.38 -9.08
CA ASN A 71 -16.48 -6.84 -10.16
C ASN A 71 -15.08 -6.45 -9.66
N VAL A 72 -14.96 -5.91 -8.45
CA VAL A 72 -13.66 -5.66 -7.82
C VAL A 72 -12.92 -6.99 -7.61
N LEU A 73 -13.61 -8.03 -7.16
CA LEU A 73 -13.03 -9.36 -6.98
C LEU A 73 -12.54 -9.95 -8.31
N ASP A 74 -13.37 -9.88 -9.36
CA ASP A 74 -12.99 -10.38 -10.70
C ASP A 74 -11.73 -9.66 -11.23
N HIS A 75 -11.60 -8.34 -11.04
CA HIS A 75 -10.38 -7.62 -11.41
C HIS A 75 -9.16 -8.13 -10.63
N LEU A 76 -9.29 -8.35 -9.32
CA LEU A 76 -8.18 -8.81 -8.50
C LEU A 76 -7.81 -10.28 -8.78
N GLU A 77 -8.76 -11.11 -9.18
CA GLU A 77 -8.51 -12.49 -9.62
C GLU A 77 -7.79 -12.50 -10.97
N ARG A 78 -8.15 -11.60 -11.88
CA ARG A 78 -7.41 -11.41 -13.14
C ARG A 78 -5.97 -10.94 -12.90
N GLU A 79 -5.76 -9.99 -11.98
CA GLU A 79 -4.42 -9.57 -11.57
C GLU A 79 -3.60 -10.79 -11.06
N ALA A 80 -4.18 -11.60 -10.17
CA ALA A 80 -3.54 -12.81 -9.65
C ALA A 80 -3.24 -13.84 -10.74
N PHE A 81 -4.17 -14.04 -11.68
CA PHE A 81 -3.99 -14.95 -12.82
C PHE A 81 -2.76 -14.60 -13.66
N TYR A 82 -2.47 -13.30 -13.82
CA TYR A 82 -1.27 -12.82 -14.53
C TYR A 82 -0.03 -12.67 -13.64
N GLY A 83 -0.06 -13.19 -12.41
CA GLY A 83 1.09 -13.24 -11.51
C GLY A 83 1.29 -11.98 -10.66
N VAL A 84 0.30 -11.11 -10.59
CA VAL A 84 0.30 -9.96 -9.69
C VAL A 84 -0.25 -10.38 -8.33
N GLY A 85 0.59 -10.39 -7.31
CA GLY A 85 0.19 -10.80 -5.95
C GLY A 85 -0.36 -9.66 -5.09
N THR A 86 -0.18 -8.43 -5.53
CA THR A 86 -0.63 -7.23 -4.81
C THR A 86 -1.06 -6.14 -5.79
N ALA A 87 -2.23 -5.58 -5.58
CA ALA A 87 -2.78 -4.45 -6.34
C ALA A 87 -3.09 -3.28 -5.42
N VAL A 88 -2.61 -2.08 -5.76
CA VAL A 88 -2.85 -0.84 -5.00
C VAL A 88 -3.68 0.11 -5.85
N THR A 89 -4.93 0.36 -5.46
CA THR A 89 -5.78 1.31 -6.16
C THR A 89 -5.51 2.74 -5.73
N MET A 90 -5.54 3.67 -6.68
CA MET A 90 -5.03 5.02 -6.50
C MET A 90 -6.13 6.08 -6.46
N GLY A 91 -6.84 6.17 -5.30
CA GLY A 91 -7.68 7.31 -4.96
C GLY A 91 -9.09 7.28 -5.53
N ASP A 92 -9.58 6.15 -6.01
CA ASP A 92 -10.87 5.99 -6.65
C ASP A 92 -11.83 5.04 -5.91
N GLN A 93 -11.39 4.51 -4.77
CA GLN A 93 -12.19 3.56 -4.02
C GLN A 93 -13.03 4.24 -2.94
N PRO A 94 -14.33 3.92 -2.83
CA PRO A 94 -15.12 4.32 -1.69
C PRO A 94 -14.48 3.80 -0.40
N THR A 95 -14.13 4.70 0.49
CA THR A 95 -13.28 4.37 1.66
C THR A 95 -13.87 3.26 2.53
N ASP A 96 -15.17 3.30 2.81
CA ASP A 96 -15.82 2.29 3.65
C ASP A 96 -15.89 0.92 2.97
N PHE A 97 -16.12 0.92 1.66
CA PHE A 97 -16.07 -0.30 0.86
C PHE A 97 -14.67 -0.91 0.91
N ALA A 98 -13.64 -0.10 0.63
CA ALA A 98 -12.26 -0.57 0.57
C ALA A 98 -11.78 -1.17 1.90
N ILE A 99 -12.12 -0.52 3.02
CA ILE A 99 -11.81 -1.05 4.36
C ILE A 99 -12.49 -2.40 4.59
N ARG A 100 -13.79 -2.52 4.29
CA ARG A 100 -14.51 -3.80 4.45
C ARG A 100 -13.93 -4.89 3.56
N PHE A 101 -13.62 -4.57 2.30
CA PHE A 101 -13.04 -5.54 1.37
C PHE A 101 -11.67 -6.05 1.86
N GLN A 102 -10.80 -5.18 2.39
CA GLN A 102 -9.53 -5.59 3.01
C GLN A 102 -9.75 -6.48 4.23
N GLN A 103 -10.73 -6.17 5.09
CA GLN A 103 -11.06 -6.99 6.26
C GLN A 103 -11.56 -8.38 5.84
N ASP A 104 -12.41 -8.47 4.83
CA ASP A 104 -12.91 -9.71 4.27
C ASP A 104 -11.77 -10.56 3.68
N GLN A 105 -10.84 -9.93 2.97
CA GLN A 105 -9.66 -10.60 2.43
C GLN A 105 -8.73 -11.09 3.54
N ALA A 106 -8.51 -10.28 4.59
CA ALA A 106 -7.74 -10.69 5.77
C ALA A 106 -8.39 -11.85 6.53
N ALA A 107 -9.72 -11.97 6.48
CA ALA A 107 -10.48 -13.09 7.02
C ALA A 107 -10.46 -14.35 6.09
N GLY A 108 -9.74 -14.28 4.96
CA GLY A 108 -9.57 -15.41 4.04
C GLY A 108 -10.72 -15.65 3.06
N LYS A 109 -11.61 -14.67 2.86
CA LYS A 109 -12.76 -14.84 1.96
C LYS A 109 -12.40 -14.93 0.47
N PHE A 110 -11.28 -14.35 0.05
CA PHE A 110 -10.90 -14.24 -1.36
C PHE A 110 -9.48 -14.77 -1.61
N PRO A 111 -9.23 -16.08 -1.42
CA PRO A 111 -7.88 -16.65 -1.43
C PRO A 111 -7.23 -16.66 -2.84
N SER A 112 -8.04 -16.60 -3.91
CA SER A 112 -7.58 -16.58 -5.31
C SER A 112 -7.20 -15.19 -5.83
N ALA A 113 -7.60 -14.13 -5.12
CA ALA A 113 -7.42 -12.77 -5.58
C ALA A 113 -6.05 -12.18 -5.18
N ALA A 114 -5.54 -11.25 -5.98
CA ALA A 114 -4.42 -10.40 -5.57
C ALA A 114 -4.78 -9.63 -4.29
N ARG A 115 -3.80 -9.41 -3.43
CA ARG A 115 -3.98 -8.64 -2.20
C ARG A 115 -4.33 -7.20 -2.55
N PHE A 116 -5.46 -6.75 -2.02
CA PHE A 116 -6.00 -5.44 -2.29
C PHE A 116 -5.49 -4.41 -1.28
N PHE A 117 -4.91 -3.34 -1.79
CA PHE A 117 -4.60 -2.12 -1.04
C PHE A 117 -5.19 -0.92 -1.76
N PHE A 118 -5.37 0.19 -1.04
CA PHE A 118 -5.88 1.41 -1.63
C PHE A 118 -5.26 2.64 -0.99
N ALA A 119 -5.08 3.67 -1.80
CA ALA A 119 -4.76 5.01 -1.36
C ALA A 119 -6.06 5.82 -1.24
N ALA A 120 -6.24 6.56 -0.16
CA ALA A 120 -7.33 7.53 -0.06
C ALA A 120 -7.07 8.70 -1.03
N GLY A 121 -8.05 9.04 -1.85
CA GLY A 121 -7.97 10.16 -2.79
C GLY A 121 -8.21 11.50 -2.11
N MET A 122 -7.47 12.55 -2.51
CA MET A 122 -7.65 13.90 -2.01
C MET A 122 -7.48 14.92 -3.13
N ALA A 123 -8.44 15.84 -3.27
CA ALA A 123 -8.44 16.86 -4.31
C ALA A 123 -9.21 18.11 -3.87
N PRO A 124 -8.98 19.28 -4.47
CA PRO A 124 -9.87 20.42 -4.29
C PRO A 124 -11.21 20.17 -4.99
N PRO A 125 -12.31 20.81 -4.55
CA PRO A 125 -13.58 20.78 -5.29
C PRO A 125 -13.37 21.19 -6.75
N GLY A 126 -13.81 20.34 -7.67
CA GLY A 126 -13.60 20.53 -9.12
C GLY A 126 -12.19 20.21 -9.62
N GLY A 127 -11.36 19.60 -8.78
CA GLY A 127 -10.08 19.02 -9.13
C GLY A 127 -10.08 17.51 -9.07
N GLY A 128 -8.91 16.91 -9.10
CA GLY A 128 -8.73 15.49 -8.85
C GLY A 128 -8.70 14.60 -10.08
N PRO A 129 -9.28 13.39 -10.02
CA PRO A 129 -9.35 12.50 -11.17
C PRO A 129 -10.10 13.17 -12.33
N ASP A 130 -9.94 12.64 -13.54
CA ASP A 130 -10.62 13.28 -14.68
C ASP A 130 -12.16 13.33 -14.50
N SER A 131 -12.81 14.21 -15.26
CA SER A 131 -14.22 14.51 -15.08
C SER A 131 -15.15 13.28 -15.12
N LEU A 132 -14.76 12.25 -15.87
CA LEU A 132 -15.50 10.99 -15.91
C LEU A 132 -15.37 10.24 -14.58
N LEU A 133 -14.18 10.22 -14.00
CA LEU A 133 -13.96 9.58 -12.72
C LEU A 133 -14.60 10.35 -11.57
N ILE A 134 -14.61 11.68 -11.60
CA ILE A 134 -15.36 12.51 -10.63
C ILE A 134 -16.85 12.22 -10.69
N GLN A 135 -17.44 12.16 -11.89
CA GLN A 135 -18.86 11.82 -12.05
C GLN A 135 -19.17 10.42 -11.49
N ALA A 136 -18.26 9.47 -11.70
CA ALA A 136 -18.43 8.11 -11.21
C ALA A 136 -18.14 7.97 -9.72
N THR A 137 -17.12 8.63 -9.18
CA THR A 137 -16.69 8.45 -7.78
C THR A 137 -17.32 9.46 -6.82
N GLY A 138 -17.86 10.58 -7.33
CA GLY A 138 -18.55 11.58 -6.51
C GLY A 138 -19.70 11.00 -5.69
N PRO A 139 -20.64 10.25 -6.29
CA PRO A 139 -21.70 9.57 -5.54
C PRO A 139 -21.19 8.52 -4.56
N LEU A 140 -20.00 7.97 -4.78
CA LEU A 140 -19.38 6.96 -3.92
C LEU A 140 -18.56 7.56 -2.78
N HIS A 141 -18.39 8.87 -2.74
CA HIS A 141 -17.54 9.56 -1.75
C HIS A 141 -16.12 8.97 -1.68
N ALA A 142 -15.52 8.72 -2.84
CA ALA A 142 -14.20 8.10 -2.94
C ALA A 142 -13.04 9.09 -2.72
N VAL A 143 -13.31 10.40 -2.84
CA VAL A 143 -12.30 11.46 -2.75
C VAL A 143 -12.64 12.41 -1.60
N TYR A 144 -11.64 12.70 -0.78
CA TYR A 144 -11.70 13.75 0.23
C TYR A 144 -11.51 15.12 -0.46
N GLU A 145 -12.54 15.95 -0.48
CA GLU A 145 -12.45 17.31 -1.01
C GLU A 145 -11.88 18.25 0.04
N VAL A 146 -10.83 18.99 -0.32
CA VAL A 146 -10.14 19.94 0.57
C VAL A 146 -9.79 21.22 -0.17
N SER A 147 -10.04 22.36 0.46
CA SER A 147 -9.84 23.71 -0.12
C SER A 147 -8.79 24.51 0.63
N THR A 148 -8.51 24.18 1.90
CA THR A 148 -7.58 24.88 2.76
C THR A 148 -6.54 23.94 3.37
N ALA A 149 -5.45 24.51 3.88
CA ALA A 149 -4.40 23.77 4.58
C ALA A 149 -4.95 23.05 5.83
N GLU A 150 -5.86 23.68 6.57
CA GLU A 150 -6.49 23.13 7.76
C GLU A 150 -7.37 21.92 7.41
N GLU A 151 -8.17 22.03 6.35
CA GLU A 151 -9.01 20.92 5.85
C GLU A 151 -8.15 19.75 5.40
N ALA A 152 -7.05 20.02 4.68
CA ALA A 152 -6.12 18.99 4.23
C ALA A 152 -5.49 18.23 5.41
N ALA A 153 -4.97 18.95 6.40
CA ALA A 153 -4.42 18.35 7.60
C ALA A 153 -5.48 17.57 8.40
N ALA A 154 -6.68 18.09 8.52
CA ALA A 154 -7.79 17.39 9.19
C ALA A 154 -8.19 16.09 8.46
N ALA A 155 -8.24 16.12 7.13
CA ALA A 155 -8.52 14.94 6.30
C ALA A 155 -7.42 13.87 6.47
N VAL A 156 -6.15 14.25 6.46
CA VAL A 156 -5.03 13.32 6.73
C VAL A 156 -5.15 12.69 8.11
N ARG A 157 -5.52 13.48 9.15
CA ARG A 157 -5.77 12.93 10.49
C ARG A 157 -6.89 11.90 10.50
N ASN A 158 -7.98 12.17 9.81
CA ASN A 158 -9.11 11.24 9.69
C ASN A 158 -8.69 9.94 8.97
N ILE A 159 -7.99 10.05 7.84
CA ILE A 159 -7.49 8.92 7.06
C ILE A 159 -6.56 8.05 7.91
N ALA A 160 -5.63 8.66 8.64
CA ALA A 160 -4.71 7.95 9.54
C ALA A 160 -5.45 7.25 10.71
N ALA A 161 -6.46 7.91 11.30
CA ALA A 161 -7.29 7.31 12.35
C ALA A 161 -8.05 6.06 11.85
N ARG A 162 -8.36 6.00 10.56
CA ARG A 162 -8.97 4.84 9.88
C ARG A 162 -7.95 3.79 9.46
N LYS A 163 -6.66 3.96 9.81
CA LYS A 163 -5.55 3.04 9.48
C LYS A 163 -5.28 2.89 7.99
N ILE A 164 -5.65 3.88 7.18
CA ILE A 164 -5.29 3.96 5.77
C ILE A 164 -3.88 4.53 5.70
N ARG A 165 -3.00 3.87 4.95
CA ARG A 165 -1.55 4.14 4.96
C ARG A 165 -1.09 4.96 3.77
N GLU A 166 -1.84 4.93 2.68
CA GLU A 166 -1.47 5.56 1.41
C GLU A 166 -2.44 6.70 1.08
N LEU A 167 -1.88 7.79 0.55
CA LEU A 167 -2.61 8.94 0.05
C LEU A 167 -2.30 9.15 -1.43
N LYS A 168 -3.34 9.43 -2.19
CA LYS A 168 -3.25 9.92 -3.57
C LYS A 168 -3.84 11.31 -3.63
N PHE A 169 -3.09 12.26 -4.18
CA PHE A 169 -3.63 13.59 -4.44
C PHE A 169 -3.21 14.08 -5.83
N TRP A 170 -3.96 15.05 -6.35
CA TRP A 170 -3.78 15.58 -7.69
C TRP A 170 -3.38 17.06 -7.62
N VAL A 171 -2.27 17.39 -8.27
CA VAL A 171 -1.71 18.75 -8.33
C VAL A 171 -1.73 19.35 -9.73
N ASP A 172 -2.10 18.56 -10.73
CA ASP A 172 -2.22 19.02 -12.12
C ASP A 172 -3.62 19.57 -12.44
N ASN A 173 -3.73 20.31 -13.52
CA ASN A 173 -5.00 20.86 -14.00
C ASN A 173 -5.58 20.07 -15.18
N ARG A 174 -4.87 19.05 -15.66
CA ARG A 174 -5.28 18.25 -16.82
C ARG A 174 -5.81 19.08 -17.99
N ASP A 175 -5.15 20.17 -18.31
CA ASP A 175 -5.54 21.05 -19.40
C ASP A 175 -5.37 20.34 -20.75
N ASN A 176 -6.40 19.64 -21.15
CA ASN A 176 -6.45 18.84 -22.38
C ASN A 176 -7.87 18.77 -22.95
N THR A 177 -8.07 17.93 -23.97
CA THR A 177 -9.36 17.73 -24.65
C THR A 177 -10.50 17.24 -23.75
N ARG A 178 -10.22 16.77 -22.54
CA ARG A 178 -11.21 16.33 -21.53
C ARG A 178 -11.62 17.43 -20.55
N GLY A 179 -11.13 18.66 -20.75
CA GLY A 179 -11.42 19.80 -19.92
C GLY A 179 -10.29 20.13 -18.93
N SER A 180 -10.43 21.28 -18.29
CA SER A 180 -9.51 21.78 -17.27
C SER A 180 -10.06 21.46 -15.88
N MET A 181 -9.17 21.08 -14.96
CA MET A 181 -9.51 20.79 -13.57
C MET A 181 -8.90 21.82 -12.65
N LYS A 182 -9.53 22.00 -11.49
CA LYS A 182 -9.00 22.91 -10.46
C LYS A 182 -7.74 22.29 -9.85
N LYS A 183 -6.64 23.02 -9.94
CA LYS A 183 -5.35 22.65 -9.38
C LYS A 183 -5.38 22.76 -7.86
N MET A 184 -4.78 21.80 -7.17
CA MET A 184 -4.59 21.92 -5.72
C MET A 184 -3.58 23.02 -5.42
N PRO A 185 -3.91 24.00 -4.55
CA PRO A 185 -2.98 25.06 -4.17
C PRO A 185 -1.74 24.52 -3.44
N PRO A 186 -0.57 25.18 -3.59
CA PRO A 186 0.66 24.74 -2.96
C PRO A 186 0.61 24.65 -1.43
N ASP A 187 -0.05 25.57 -0.77
CA ASP A 187 -0.23 25.58 0.69
C ASP A 187 -1.06 24.38 1.17
N VAL A 188 -2.06 23.98 0.39
CA VAL A 188 -2.94 22.84 0.70
C VAL A 188 -2.18 21.52 0.59
N TYR A 189 -1.47 21.28 -0.53
CA TYR A 189 -0.71 20.02 -0.65
C TYR A 189 0.53 19.99 0.25
N THR A 190 1.12 21.14 0.58
CA THR A 190 2.22 21.20 1.55
C THR A 190 1.73 20.78 2.94
N ALA A 191 0.63 21.35 3.41
CA ALA A 191 0.03 20.96 4.69
C ALA A 191 -0.36 19.47 4.74
N LEU A 192 -0.88 18.93 3.62
CA LEU A 192 -1.16 17.50 3.48
C LEU A 192 0.10 16.66 3.68
N ILE A 193 1.19 17.01 2.99
CA ILE A 193 2.47 16.28 3.05
C ILE A 193 3.07 16.35 4.45
N GLU A 194 3.12 17.54 5.05
CA GLU A 194 3.66 17.75 6.40
C GLU A 194 2.90 16.95 7.45
N GLU A 195 1.56 16.98 7.41
CA GLU A 195 0.73 16.20 8.35
C GLU A 195 0.91 14.68 8.13
N ALA A 196 1.03 14.23 6.89
CA ALA A 196 1.28 12.82 6.56
C ALA A 196 2.65 12.37 7.09
N GLN A 197 3.70 13.16 6.87
CA GLN A 197 5.05 12.88 7.35
C GLN A 197 5.11 12.84 8.89
N ALA A 198 4.48 13.80 9.57
CA ALA A 198 4.43 13.83 11.03
C ALA A 198 3.77 12.59 11.64
N ARG A 199 2.97 11.85 10.85
CA ARG A 199 2.33 10.60 11.28
C ARG A 199 3.09 9.36 10.89
N HIS A 200 3.90 9.44 9.83
CA HIS A 200 4.73 8.32 9.38
C HIS A 200 5.90 8.05 10.32
N ASP A 201 6.44 9.09 10.98
CA ASP A 201 7.55 8.98 11.94
C ASP A 201 7.14 8.40 13.31
N ARG A 202 5.86 8.12 13.54
CA ARG A 202 5.42 7.33 14.68
C ARG A 202 5.56 5.86 14.30
N PRO A 203 6.45 5.07 14.98
CA PRO A 203 6.53 3.64 14.73
C PRO A 203 5.13 3.06 14.91
N CYS A 204 4.60 2.51 13.82
CA CYS A 204 3.33 1.80 13.88
C CYS A 204 3.54 0.61 14.80
N SER A 205 2.96 0.62 15.98
CA SER A 205 2.97 -0.50 16.94
C SER A 205 2.09 -1.66 16.45
N CYS A 206 2.11 -1.93 15.16
CA CYS A 206 1.24 -2.92 14.52
C CYS A 206 1.90 -4.30 14.36
N ASP A 207 3.15 -4.48 14.79
CA ASP A 207 3.86 -5.76 14.68
C ASP A 207 4.54 -6.19 15.97
N GLU A 208 3.78 -6.22 17.08
CA GLU A 208 4.14 -7.15 18.16
C GLU A 208 3.17 -8.33 18.11
N PRO A 209 3.63 -9.53 17.75
CA PRO A 209 2.85 -10.73 18.01
C PRO A 209 2.67 -10.84 19.52
N ALA A 210 1.43 -10.97 19.97
CA ALA A 210 1.10 -11.19 21.37
C ALA A 210 1.91 -12.38 21.90
N GLY A 211 3.02 -12.11 22.64
CA GLY A 211 3.77 -13.18 23.29
C GLY A 211 5.27 -12.99 23.50
N SER A 212 5.91 -11.87 23.25
CA SER A 212 7.30 -11.68 23.70
C SER A 212 7.38 -10.82 24.96
N LYS A 213 7.32 -11.46 26.12
CA LYS A 213 7.70 -10.86 27.41
C LYS A 213 9.20 -10.54 27.40
N GLY A 214 9.49 -9.29 27.66
CA GLY A 214 10.73 -8.60 27.68
C GLY A 214 11.94 -9.24 28.29
N ARG A 215 13.06 -8.77 27.85
CA ARG A 215 14.23 -8.53 28.72
C ARG A 215 14.66 -7.10 28.50
N GLY A 216 14.42 -6.30 29.54
CA GLY A 216 15.05 -5.01 29.67
C GLY A 216 16.54 -5.19 29.89
N GLU A 217 17.33 -4.53 29.08
CA GLU A 217 18.71 -4.20 29.44
C GLU A 217 18.95 -2.73 29.11
N GLY A 218 19.16 -1.99 30.20
CA GLY A 218 19.43 -0.58 30.17
C GLY A 218 20.73 -0.26 29.42
N ARG A 219 20.66 0.65 28.49
CA ARG A 219 21.84 1.38 28.03
C ARG A 219 21.92 2.71 28.75
N ARG A 220 22.83 2.74 29.73
CA ARG A 220 23.28 3.94 30.42
C ARG A 220 23.94 4.88 29.43
N GLY A 221 23.53 6.15 29.50
CA GLY A 221 24.16 7.24 28.79
C GLY A 221 25.66 7.37 29.14
N ARG A 222 26.46 7.70 28.18
CA ARG A 222 27.77 8.31 28.38
C ARG A 222 27.70 9.72 27.85
N SER A 223 27.56 10.64 28.79
CA SER A 223 27.98 12.02 28.65
C SER A 223 29.51 12.07 28.56
N GLY A 224 30.01 12.62 27.48
CA GLY A 224 31.44 12.90 27.29
C GLY A 224 31.61 14.38 26.98
N THR A 225 31.72 15.18 28.01
CA THR A 225 32.29 16.53 27.97
C THR A 225 33.77 16.41 27.64
N HIS A 226 34.24 17.08 26.61
CA HIS A 226 35.65 17.46 26.47
C HIS A 226 35.74 18.96 26.26
N ALA A 227 36.10 19.60 27.37
CA ALA A 227 36.65 20.95 27.36
C ALA A 227 38.17 20.88 27.28
N GLY A 228 38.77 21.88 26.67
CA GLY A 228 40.11 22.38 27.03
C GLY A 228 41.23 22.19 26.01
N GLY A 229 41.59 23.26 25.39
CA GLY A 229 42.84 23.99 25.70
C GLY A 229 43.99 23.59 24.79
N GLY A 230 44.38 24.45 23.85
CA GLY A 230 45.30 25.49 24.09
C GLY A 230 46.65 25.31 23.39
N LYS A 231 47.10 26.34 22.65
CA LYS A 231 48.49 26.70 22.31
C LYS A 231 49.23 25.81 21.30
N GLY A 232 49.72 26.25 20.12
CA GLY A 232 50.49 27.40 19.87
C GLY A 232 51.73 27.06 19.04
N ARG A 233 52.12 27.92 18.09
CA ARG A 233 53.44 28.04 17.45
C ARG A 233 53.80 27.00 16.37
N ARG A 234 53.99 27.36 15.16
CA ARG A 234 54.87 28.16 14.33
C ARG A 234 54.46 27.98 12.86
#